data_2d91ec3d3b90c90bb881a7a305db369a
#
_entry.id   2d91ec3d3b90c90bb881a7a305db369a
#
_cell.length_a   1.000
_cell.length_b   1.000
_cell.length_c   1.000
_cell.angle_alpha   90.00
_cell.angle_beta   90.00
_cell.angle_gamma   90.00
#
_symmetry.space_group_name_H-M   'P 1'
#
loop_
_entity.id
_entity.type
_entity.pdbx_description
1 polymer ?
#
loop_
_entity_poly.entity_id
_entity_poly.type
_entity_poly.pdbx_seq_one_letter_code
_entity_poly.pdbx_strand_id
1 'polypeptide(L)'
;MQHTHYLKLSKLLITGKLCYTTNDDIYHAMCNVHLNKSLMEQDIRVICQQISQLSWIKGISVRKQWPNVLKIYIIEYEPICYWNDVQMLDKDGVIFQVPIDRINDKYCLPILYGPEGSALDVLTGYRVLYDVIKSTGFTLRSVKMNHRYSWQIILKENIKLELGRKNKVERLQRFIKAYPFFIKNIQNDGRCINYIDLRYDYGFAVSWMTCSNYSDCENIE
;
A
#
# COMPACT_ATOMS: atom_id res chain seq x y z
N MET A 1 -34.02 49.11 8.10
CA MET A 1 -33.34 48.03 8.86
C MET A 1 -33.53 46.73 8.08
N GLN A 2 -32.54 46.34 7.30
CA GLN A 2 -32.60 45.07 6.59
C GLN A 2 -32.18 43.97 7.56
N HIS A 3 -33.11 43.09 7.94
CA HIS A 3 -32.81 41.84 8.63
C HIS A 3 -32.08 40.93 7.62
N THR A 4 -30.77 40.95 7.62
CA THR A 4 -29.97 39.93 6.98
C THR A 4 -30.25 38.61 7.72
N HIS A 5 -31.13 37.80 7.19
CA HIS A 5 -31.28 36.40 7.60
C HIS A 5 -29.98 35.69 7.36
N TYR A 6 -29.16 35.52 8.40
CA TYR A 6 -27.96 34.69 8.38
C TYR A 6 -28.41 33.25 8.14
N LEU A 7 -28.29 32.79 6.92
CA LEU A 7 -28.59 31.39 6.54
C LEU A 7 -27.54 30.48 7.18
N LYS A 8 -27.93 29.82 8.26
CA LYS A 8 -27.08 28.77 8.86
C LYS A 8 -26.86 27.64 7.86
N LEU A 9 -25.69 27.00 7.90
CA LEU A 9 -25.42 25.77 7.14
C LEU A 9 -26.46 24.71 7.53
N SER A 10 -27.31 24.28 6.60
CA SER A 10 -28.37 23.31 6.89
C SER A 10 -28.08 21.94 6.28
N LYS A 11 -27.22 21.84 5.28
CA LYS A 11 -26.92 20.57 4.60
C LYS A 11 -25.46 20.50 4.20
N LEU A 12 -24.82 19.40 4.60
CA LEU A 12 -23.52 18.96 4.13
C LEU A 12 -23.71 17.84 3.10
N LEU A 13 -23.19 18.02 1.90
CA LEU A 13 -23.24 17.00 0.86
C LEU A 13 -21.82 16.53 0.54
N ILE A 14 -21.50 15.30 0.93
CA ILE A 14 -20.22 14.67 0.67
C ILE A 14 -20.37 13.79 -0.56
N THR A 15 -19.44 13.91 -1.50
CA THR A 15 -19.43 13.17 -2.77
C THR A 15 -18.01 12.73 -3.12
N GLY A 16 -17.90 11.67 -3.91
CA GLY A 16 -16.62 11.07 -4.32
C GLY A 16 -16.73 9.55 -4.34
N LYS A 17 -15.66 8.88 -4.77
CA LYS A 17 -15.53 7.42 -4.62
C LYS A 17 -14.93 7.17 -3.24
N LEU A 18 -15.78 7.02 -2.23
CA LEU A 18 -15.39 6.89 -0.84
C LEU A 18 -15.30 5.40 -0.48
N CYS A 19 -14.11 4.94 -0.16
CA CYS A 19 -13.84 3.58 0.29
C CYS A 19 -13.51 3.55 1.79
N TYR A 20 -12.88 4.60 2.29
CA TYR A 20 -12.37 4.71 3.66
C TYR A 20 -13.03 5.83 4.46
N THR A 21 -13.45 6.91 3.81
CA THR A 21 -14.02 8.07 4.48
C THR A 21 -15.47 7.83 4.87
N THR A 22 -15.78 8.05 6.14
CA THR A 22 -17.15 8.08 6.68
C THR A 22 -17.63 9.52 6.90
N ASN A 23 -18.94 9.68 7.06
CA ASN A 23 -19.48 10.98 7.43
C ASN A 23 -18.92 11.49 8.76
N ASP A 24 -18.71 10.58 9.71
CA ASP A 24 -18.17 10.91 11.04
C ASP A 24 -16.75 11.48 10.98
N ASP A 25 -15.89 10.93 10.08
CA ASP A 25 -14.54 11.48 9.88
C ASP A 25 -14.59 12.94 9.45
N ILE A 26 -15.48 13.25 8.51
CA ILE A 26 -15.64 14.61 8.03
C ILE A 26 -16.20 15.52 9.11
N TYR A 27 -17.20 15.03 9.88
CA TYR A 27 -17.71 15.78 11.03
C TYR A 27 -16.62 16.03 12.07
N HIS A 28 -15.84 15.02 12.44
CA HIS A 28 -14.74 15.17 13.40
C HIS A 28 -13.66 16.12 12.87
N ALA A 29 -13.26 16.00 11.61
CA ALA A 29 -12.31 16.93 11.01
C ALA A 29 -12.81 18.38 11.01
N MET A 30 -14.13 18.57 10.92
CA MET A 30 -14.77 19.89 10.92
C MET A 30 -15.14 20.41 12.31
N CYS A 31 -15.06 19.61 13.37
CA CYS A 31 -15.42 20.04 14.73
C CYS A 31 -14.64 21.29 15.20
N ASN A 32 -13.40 21.43 14.74
CA ASN A 32 -12.55 22.59 15.05
C ASN A 32 -12.88 23.84 14.19
N VAL A 33 -13.74 23.69 13.19
CA VAL A 33 -14.23 24.79 12.37
C VAL A 33 -15.52 25.29 13.02
N HIS A 34 -15.60 26.59 13.31
CA HIS A 34 -16.81 27.19 13.89
C HIS A 34 -18.01 27.09 12.93
N LEU A 35 -18.65 25.92 12.87
CA LEU A 35 -19.81 25.65 12.00
C LEU A 35 -21.06 26.52 12.33
N ASN A 36 -21.01 27.22 13.46
CA ASN A 36 -22.09 28.15 13.89
C ASN A 36 -22.13 29.47 13.10
N LYS A 37 -21.13 29.75 12.30
CA LYS A 37 -21.12 30.91 11.40
C LYS A 37 -22.06 30.70 10.21
N SER A 38 -22.53 31.79 9.64
CA SER A 38 -23.31 31.71 8.41
C SER A 38 -22.48 31.03 7.27
N LEU A 39 -23.15 30.41 6.31
CA LEU A 39 -22.48 29.79 5.16
C LEU A 39 -21.52 30.77 4.46
N MET A 40 -21.87 32.04 4.41
CA MET A 40 -21.04 33.08 3.77
C MET A 40 -19.75 33.37 4.53
N GLU A 41 -19.77 33.24 5.85
CA GLU A 41 -18.61 33.51 6.74
C GLU A 41 -17.72 32.29 6.91
N GLN A 42 -18.13 31.11 6.43
CA GLN A 42 -17.29 29.90 6.46
C GLN A 42 -16.09 30.07 5.51
N ASP A 43 -14.90 29.93 6.06
CA ASP A 43 -13.68 29.90 5.24
C ASP A 43 -13.47 28.47 4.66
N ILE A 44 -13.70 28.35 3.37
CA ILE A 44 -13.50 27.11 2.61
C ILE A 44 -12.07 26.58 2.77
N ARG A 45 -11.07 27.45 2.88
CA ARG A 45 -9.66 27.06 3.01
C ARG A 45 -9.42 26.30 4.30
N VAL A 46 -10.00 26.78 5.41
CA VAL A 46 -9.90 26.12 6.71
C VAL A 46 -10.55 24.75 6.67
N ILE A 47 -11.72 24.64 6.05
CA ILE A 47 -12.42 23.35 5.89
C ILE A 47 -11.55 22.38 5.07
N CYS A 48 -11.02 22.81 3.91
CA CYS A 48 -10.13 22.00 3.10
C CYS A 48 -8.90 21.55 3.90
N GLN A 49 -8.28 22.47 4.65
CA GLN A 49 -7.09 22.18 5.45
C GLN A 49 -7.37 21.13 6.55
N GLN A 50 -8.48 21.24 7.24
CA GLN A 50 -8.83 20.28 8.29
C GLN A 50 -9.10 18.88 7.73
N ILE A 51 -9.86 18.79 6.63
CA ILE A 51 -10.16 17.49 6.02
C ILE A 51 -8.90 16.88 5.36
N SER A 52 -8.01 17.69 4.79
CA SER A 52 -6.75 17.21 4.21
C SER A 52 -5.75 16.65 5.23
N GLN A 53 -6.01 16.80 6.53
CA GLN A 53 -5.22 16.15 7.58
C GLN A 53 -5.47 14.63 7.67
N LEU A 54 -6.57 14.14 7.09
CA LEU A 54 -6.82 12.71 6.97
C LEU A 54 -5.87 12.13 5.92
N SER A 55 -4.95 11.28 6.36
CA SER A 55 -3.81 10.79 5.57
C SER A 55 -4.20 10.06 4.28
N TRP A 56 -5.39 9.49 4.21
CA TRP A 56 -5.91 8.77 3.03
C TRP A 56 -6.59 9.66 2.00
N ILE A 57 -6.69 10.97 2.25
CA ILE A 57 -7.29 11.92 1.31
C ILE A 57 -6.22 12.47 0.37
N LYS A 58 -6.36 12.16 -0.92
CA LYS A 58 -5.49 12.65 -2.00
C LYS A 58 -5.85 14.05 -2.45
N GLY A 59 -7.14 14.37 -2.46
CA GLY A 59 -7.62 15.66 -2.92
C GLY A 59 -9.00 15.99 -2.40
N ILE A 60 -9.25 17.30 -2.28
CA ILE A 60 -10.52 17.83 -1.78
C ILE A 60 -10.93 19.06 -2.56
N SER A 61 -12.21 19.17 -2.85
CA SER A 61 -12.82 20.39 -3.40
C SER A 61 -14.08 20.72 -2.61
N VAL A 62 -14.13 21.94 -2.07
CA VAL A 62 -15.27 22.42 -1.30
C VAL A 62 -15.95 23.56 -2.04
N ARG A 63 -17.25 23.49 -2.20
CA ARG A 63 -18.06 24.52 -2.88
C ARG A 63 -19.29 24.88 -2.07
N LYS A 64 -19.55 26.16 -1.93
CA LYS A 64 -20.80 26.67 -1.38
C LYS A 64 -21.88 26.62 -2.46
N GLN A 65 -22.99 26.02 -2.15
CA GLN A 65 -24.19 26.04 -3.00
C GLN A 65 -25.29 26.80 -2.28
N TRP A 66 -25.68 27.93 -2.86
CA TRP A 66 -26.77 28.74 -2.31
C TRP A 66 -28.08 27.95 -2.27
N PRO A 67 -28.96 28.14 -1.25
CA PRO A 67 -28.82 29.12 -0.19
C PRO A 67 -27.96 28.67 1.00
N ASN A 68 -27.84 27.37 1.34
CA ASN A 68 -27.28 26.92 2.62
C ASN A 68 -26.68 25.51 2.58
N VAL A 69 -26.19 25.10 1.42
CA VAL A 69 -25.57 23.78 1.20
C VAL A 69 -24.05 23.93 1.03
N LEU A 70 -23.28 23.09 1.72
CA LEU A 70 -21.85 22.91 1.48
C LEU A 70 -21.63 21.58 0.76
N LYS A 71 -21.05 21.63 -0.44
CA LYS A 71 -20.65 20.44 -1.19
C LYS A 71 -19.16 20.19 -0.99
N ILE A 72 -18.83 18.99 -0.55
CA ILE A 72 -17.46 18.51 -0.39
C ILE A 72 -17.27 17.35 -1.35
N TYR A 73 -16.31 17.49 -2.27
CA TYR A 73 -15.90 16.42 -3.16
C TYR A 73 -14.52 15.93 -2.70
N ILE A 74 -14.42 14.62 -2.45
CA ILE A 74 -13.24 13.97 -1.89
C ILE A 74 -12.68 12.97 -2.91
N ILE A 75 -11.36 12.97 -3.04
CA ILE A 75 -10.59 11.96 -3.77
C ILE A 75 -9.69 11.27 -2.75
N GLU A 76 -9.84 9.96 -2.62
CA GLU A 76 -9.00 9.13 -1.74
C GLU A 76 -7.79 8.59 -2.51
N TYR A 77 -6.71 8.25 -1.79
CA TYR A 77 -5.62 7.47 -2.34
C TYR A 77 -6.08 6.04 -2.63
N GLU A 78 -5.63 5.47 -3.74
CA GLU A 78 -5.87 4.07 -4.11
C GLU A 78 -4.62 3.25 -3.77
N PRO A 79 -4.68 2.29 -2.84
CA PRO A 79 -3.54 1.48 -2.47
C PRO A 79 -3.18 0.48 -3.57
N ILE A 80 -1.90 0.30 -3.81
CA ILE A 80 -1.37 -0.74 -4.71
C ILE A 80 -0.51 -1.76 -3.96
N CYS A 81 -0.06 -1.44 -2.76
CA CYS A 81 0.70 -2.33 -1.89
C CYS A 81 0.67 -1.82 -0.44
N TYR A 82 0.98 -2.72 0.49
CA TYR A 82 1.31 -2.34 1.87
C TYR A 82 2.74 -1.84 1.95
N TRP A 83 3.01 -0.94 2.87
CA TRP A 83 4.32 -0.41 3.19
C TRP A 83 4.67 -0.63 4.66
N ASN A 84 5.74 -1.40 4.92
CA ASN A 84 6.21 -1.72 6.27
C ASN A 84 5.07 -2.19 7.20
N ASP A 85 4.19 -3.07 6.70
CA ASP A 85 3.06 -3.74 7.36
C ASP A 85 1.85 -2.86 7.72
N VAL A 86 2.05 -1.59 8.04
CA VAL A 86 0.99 -0.73 8.64
C VAL A 86 0.47 0.33 7.68
N GLN A 87 1.32 0.80 6.79
CA GLN A 87 1.01 1.88 5.85
C GLN A 87 0.70 1.31 4.47
N MET A 88 0.23 2.16 3.59
CA MET A 88 -0.06 1.83 2.20
C MET A 88 0.69 2.78 1.26
N LEU A 89 0.95 2.31 0.05
CA LEU A 89 1.47 3.12 -1.04
C LEU A 89 0.46 3.23 -2.17
N ASP A 90 0.33 4.43 -2.71
CA ASP A 90 -0.34 4.64 -3.98
C ASP A 90 0.62 4.38 -5.18
N LYS A 91 0.07 4.47 -6.39
CA LYS A 91 0.84 4.31 -7.63
C LYS A 91 1.98 5.33 -7.80
N ASP A 92 1.93 6.46 -7.13
CA ASP A 92 2.91 7.55 -7.23
C ASP A 92 3.98 7.43 -6.12
N GLY A 93 3.89 6.40 -5.27
CA GLY A 93 4.82 6.16 -4.16
C GLY A 93 4.54 7.02 -2.93
N VAL A 94 3.33 7.59 -2.85
CA VAL A 94 2.91 8.36 -1.67
C VAL A 94 2.47 7.39 -0.59
N ILE A 95 3.07 7.57 0.60
CA ILE A 95 2.72 6.80 1.79
C ILE A 95 1.49 7.41 2.43
N PHE A 96 0.49 6.59 2.73
CA PHE A 96 -0.69 6.99 3.48
C PHE A 96 -1.12 5.88 4.43
N GLN A 97 -1.95 6.23 5.41
CA GLN A 97 -2.45 5.29 6.39
C GLN A 97 -3.97 5.36 6.46
N VAL A 98 -4.59 4.20 6.51
CA VAL A 98 -6.03 4.02 6.69
C VAL A 98 -6.26 3.37 8.05
N PRO A 99 -7.34 3.70 8.78
CA PRO A 99 -7.71 2.97 9.98
C PRO A 99 -7.83 1.47 9.71
N ILE A 100 -7.26 0.65 10.59
CA ILE A 100 -7.12 -0.81 10.41
C ILE A 100 -8.48 -1.48 10.22
N ASP A 101 -9.50 -1.03 10.94
CA ASP A 101 -10.89 -1.50 10.86
C ASP A 101 -11.55 -1.29 9.49
N ARG A 102 -10.94 -0.47 8.62
CA ARG A 102 -11.45 -0.14 7.27
C ARG A 102 -10.64 -0.79 6.14
N ILE A 103 -9.59 -1.47 6.49
CA ILE A 103 -8.80 -2.26 5.54
C ILE A 103 -9.60 -3.52 5.26
N ASN A 104 -10.22 -3.56 4.08
CA ASN A 104 -10.87 -4.79 3.64
C ASN A 104 -9.80 -5.78 3.14
N ASP A 105 -9.75 -6.97 3.72
CA ASP A 105 -8.88 -8.10 3.30
C ASP A 105 -9.13 -8.59 1.85
N LYS A 106 -10.05 -7.92 1.14
CA LYS A 106 -10.34 -8.19 -0.28
C LYS A 106 -9.17 -7.96 -1.22
N TYR A 107 -8.17 -7.20 -0.80
CA TYR A 107 -7.01 -6.89 -1.62
C TYR A 107 -5.82 -7.74 -1.17
N CYS A 108 -5.56 -8.86 -1.85
CA CYS A 108 -4.27 -9.55 -1.74
C CYS A 108 -3.14 -8.66 -2.30
N LEU A 109 -2.89 -7.53 -1.64
CA LEU A 109 -1.84 -6.60 -2.05
C LEU A 109 -0.47 -7.12 -1.61
N PRO A 110 0.57 -6.95 -2.42
CA PRO A 110 1.94 -7.27 -2.03
C PRO A 110 2.41 -6.34 -0.91
N ILE A 111 3.35 -6.82 -0.09
CA ILE A 111 3.94 -6.03 0.97
C ILE A 111 5.32 -5.56 0.53
N LEU A 112 5.57 -4.26 0.58
CA LEU A 112 6.86 -3.67 0.29
C LEU A 112 7.51 -3.17 1.58
N TYR A 113 8.80 -3.49 1.74
CA TYR A 113 9.60 -3.07 2.88
C TYR A 113 10.79 -2.27 2.42
N GLY A 114 11.07 -1.18 3.11
CA GLY A 114 12.24 -0.36 2.83
C GLY A 114 12.57 0.61 3.95
N PRO A 115 13.77 1.19 3.91
CA PRO A 115 14.16 2.28 4.77
C PRO A 115 13.25 3.49 4.62
N GLU A 116 13.22 4.34 5.61
CA GLU A 116 12.52 5.62 5.55
C GLU A 116 13.00 6.44 4.33
N GLY A 117 12.06 7.07 3.63
CA GLY A 117 12.33 7.86 2.41
C GLY A 117 12.56 7.04 1.14
N SER A 118 12.62 5.70 1.19
CA SER A 118 12.90 4.85 0.02
C SER A 118 11.65 4.29 -0.68
N ALA A 119 10.47 4.74 -0.34
CA ALA A 119 9.21 4.18 -0.84
C ALA A 119 9.13 4.14 -2.37
N LEU A 120 9.50 5.23 -3.03
CA LEU A 120 9.48 5.32 -4.50
C LEU A 120 10.52 4.40 -5.15
N ASP A 121 11.71 4.27 -4.56
CA ASP A 121 12.76 3.38 -5.04
C ASP A 121 12.35 1.91 -4.94
N VAL A 122 11.74 1.54 -3.79
CA VAL A 122 11.24 0.18 -3.59
C VAL A 122 10.08 -0.12 -4.51
N LEU A 123 9.15 0.81 -4.70
CA LEU A 123 8.03 0.67 -5.62
C LEU A 123 8.51 0.51 -7.07
N THR A 124 9.51 1.31 -7.47
CA THR A 124 10.12 1.19 -8.81
C THR A 124 10.79 -0.17 -8.98
N GLY A 125 11.54 -0.60 -7.97
CA GLY A 125 12.17 -1.92 -7.96
C GLY A 125 11.16 -3.07 -8.01
N TYR A 126 10.06 -2.95 -7.26
CA TYR A 126 8.96 -3.91 -7.30
C TYR A 126 8.36 -4.04 -8.71
N ARG A 127 8.07 -2.91 -9.38
CA ARG A 127 7.51 -2.93 -10.75
C ARG A 127 8.41 -3.67 -11.71
N VAL A 128 9.71 -3.40 -11.67
CA VAL A 128 10.69 -4.10 -12.52
C VAL A 128 10.71 -5.60 -12.24
N LEU A 129 10.70 -6.01 -10.97
CA LEU A 129 10.69 -7.43 -10.58
C LEU A 129 9.35 -8.10 -10.93
N TYR A 130 8.24 -7.39 -10.75
CA TYR A 130 6.91 -7.86 -11.11
C TYR A 130 6.80 -8.12 -12.62
N ASP A 131 7.33 -7.23 -13.46
CA ASP A 131 7.34 -7.41 -14.92
C ASP A 131 8.09 -8.66 -15.36
N VAL A 132 9.14 -9.05 -14.63
CA VAL A 132 9.86 -10.29 -14.89
C VAL A 132 9.06 -11.52 -14.47
N ILE A 133 8.32 -11.44 -13.38
CA ILE A 133 7.61 -12.57 -12.77
C ILE A 133 6.23 -12.81 -13.38
N LYS A 134 5.51 -11.79 -13.80
CA LYS A 134 4.11 -11.88 -14.25
C LYS A 134 3.83 -12.91 -15.34
N SER A 135 4.84 -13.28 -16.14
CA SER A 135 4.72 -14.27 -17.22
C SER A 135 5.13 -15.70 -16.81
N THR A 136 5.53 -15.92 -15.56
CA THR A 136 6.19 -17.16 -15.13
C THR A 136 5.32 -18.07 -14.27
N GLY A 137 4.11 -17.62 -13.91
CA GLY A 137 3.22 -18.33 -12.98
C GLY A 137 3.54 -18.06 -11.49
N PHE A 138 4.67 -17.43 -11.17
CA PHE A 138 4.96 -17.01 -9.80
C PHE A 138 4.22 -15.73 -9.43
N THR A 139 3.95 -15.56 -8.14
CA THR A 139 3.34 -14.36 -7.59
C THR A 139 4.24 -13.78 -6.50
N LEU A 140 4.49 -12.48 -6.55
CA LEU A 140 5.23 -11.76 -5.50
C LEU A 140 4.31 -11.56 -4.28
N ARG A 141 4.71 -12.10 -3.13
CA ARG A 141 4.07 -11.83 -1.83
C ARG A 141 4.66 -10.59 -1.19
N SER A 142 5.98 -10.52 -1.13
CA SER A 142 6.65 -9.34 -0.59
C SER A 142 7.98 -9.02 -1.27
N VAL A 143 8.37 -7.76 -1.20
CA VAL A 143 9.65 -7.24 -1.70
C VAL A 143 10.27 -6.38 -0.60
N LYS A 144 11.51 -6.65 -0.26
CA LYS A 144 12.26 -5.93 0.77
C LYS A 144 13.56 -5.36 0.21
N MET A 145 13.80 -4.10 0.47
CA MET A 145 15.10 -3.44 0.27
C MET A 145 15.64 -3.00 1.64
N ASN A 146 16.86 -3.37 1.96
CA ASN A 146 17.51 -2.94 3.20
C ASN A 146 18.32 -1.63 3.02
N HIS A 147 18.85 -1.07 4.12
CA HIS A 147 19.67 0.15 4.12
C HIS A 147 20.94 0.07 3.24
N ARG A 148 21.38 -1.15 2.87
CA ARG A 148 22.53 -1.36 1.98
C ARG A 148 22.09 -1.54 0.53
N TYR A 149 20.82 -1.23 0.20
CA TYR A 149 20.21 -1.43 -1.12
C TYR A 149 20.25 -2.89 -1.60
N SER A 150 20.28 -3.85 -0.67
CA SER A 150 20.17 -5.26 -0.98
C SER A 150 18.71 -5.66 -1.05
N TRP A 151 18.35 -6.40 -2.08
CA TRP A 151 16.99 -6.80 -2.40
C TRP A 151 16.73 -8.24 -2.02
N GLN A 152 15.58 -8.47 -1.44
CA GLN A 152 15.03 -9.76 -1.09
C GLN A 152 13.58 -9.81 -1.56
N ILE A 153 13.13 -10.94 -2.07
CA ILE A 153 11.73 -11.15 -2.42
C ILE A 153 11.22 -12.44 -1.80
N ILE A 154 9.93 -12.47 -1.50
CA ILE A 154 9.22 -13.68 -1.09
C ILE A 154 8.11 -13.92 -2.11
N LEU A 155 8.08 -15.12 -2.65
CA LEU A 155 7.02 -15.58 -3.54
C LEU A 155 5.83 -16.10 -2.72
N LYS A 156 4.66 -16.21 -3.35
CA LYS A 156 3.45 -16.72 -2.69
C LYS A 156 3.63 -18.14 -2.15
N GLU A 157 4.50 -18.92 -2.79
CA GLU A 157 4.90 -20.27 -2.40
C GLU A 157 5.87 -20.28 -1.19
N ASN A 158 5.99 -19.15 -0.47
CA ASN A 158 6.91 -18.94 0.65
C ASN A 158 8.41 -19.11 0.30
N ILE A 159 8.76 -19.11 -0.99
CA ILE A 159 10.16 -19.19 -1.43
C ILE A 159 10.80 -17.81 -1.26
N LYS A 160 11.79 -17.74 -0.39
CA LYS A 160 12.58 -16.54 -0.16
C LYS A 160 13.78 -16.48 -1.08
N LEU A 161 13.96 -15.39 -1.83
CA LEU A 161 15.05 -15.18 -2.77
C LEU A 161 15.91 -13.97 -2.35
N GLU A 162 17.21 -14.20 -2.16
CA GLU A 162 18.20 -13.15 -1.89
C GLU A 162 18.81 -12.67 -3.20
N LEU A 163 18.42 -11.48 -3.67
CA LEU A 163 18.87 -10.94 -4.96
C LEU A 163 20.14 -10.08 -4.83
N GLY A 164 20.40 -9.51 -3.63
CA GLY A 164 21.52 -8.61 -3.41
C GLY A 164 21.33 -7.23 -4.03
N ARG A 165 22.43 -6.49 -4.23
CA ARG A 165 22.41 -5.07 -4.65
C ARG A 165 22.37 -4.87 -6.14
N LYS A 166 23.10 -5.70 -6.89
CA LYS A 166 23.33 -5.54 -8.34
C LYS A 166 22.63 -6.65 -9.10
N ASN A 167 22.30 -6.39 -10.36
CA ASN A 167 21.83 -7.39 -11.33
C ASN A 167 20.60 -8.19 -10.85
N LYS A 168 19.72 -7.54 -10.07
CA LYS A 168 18.54 -8.21 -9.46
C LYS A 168 17.63 -8.87 -10.51
N VAL A 169 17.48 -8.25 -11.68
CA VAL A 169 16.67 -8.77 -12.80
C VAL A 169 17.29 -10.03 -13.40
N GLU A 170 18.57 -9.97 -13.72
CA GLU A 170 19.30 -11.10 -14.32
C GLU A 170 19.34 -12.30 -13.36
N ARG A 171 19.55 -12.03 -12.06
CA ARG A 171 19.55 -13.05 -11.01
C ARG A 171 18.19 -13.71 -10.88
N LEU A 172 17.11 -12.93 -10.91
CA LEU A 172 15.74 -13.44 -10.87
C LEU A 172 15.42 -14.26 -12.13
N GLN A 173 15.80 -13.80 -13.32
CA GLN A 173 15.62 -14.53 -14.57
C GLN A 173 16.38 -15.87 -14.57
N ARG A 174 17.60 -15.89 -14.02
CA ARG A 174 18.40 -17.13 -13.88
C ARG A 174 17.70 -18.13 -12.97
N PHE A 175 17.15 -17.66 -11.83
CA PHE A 175 16.35 -18.49 -10.94
C PHE A 175 15.15 -19.09 -11.67
N ILE A 176 14.36 -18.26 -12.36
CA ILE A 176 13.15 -18.70 -13.09
C ILE A 176 13.49 -19.79 -14.12
N LYS A 177 14.59 -19.64 -14.86
CA LYS A 177 15.03 -20.65 -15.82
C LYS A 177 15.45 -21.96 -15.16
N ALA A 178 16.06 -21.91 -14.00
CA ALA A 178 16.56 -23.08 -13.29
C ALA A 178 15.50 -23.80 -12.45
N TYR A 179 14.48 -23.08 -12.01
CA TYR A 179 13.47 -23.58 -11.07
C TYR A 179 12.76 -24.89 -11.50
N PRO A 180 12.34 -25.08 -12.77
CA PRO A 180 11.72 -26.33 -13.21
C PRO A 180 12.60 -27.56 -13.03
N PHE A 181 13.92 -27.39 -13.13
CA PHE A 181 14.88 -28.49 -12.93
C PHE A 181 15.04 -28.85 -11.46
N PHE A 182 14.87 -27.85 -10.57
CA PHE A 182 14.93 -28.06 -9.12
C PHE A 182 13.74 -28.87 -8.61
N ILE A 183 12.54 -28.48 -8.97
CA ILE A 183 11.32 -29.09 -8.46
C ILE A 183 11.24 -30.57 -8.82
N LYS A 184 11.67 -30.96 -10.03
CA LYS A 184 11.68 -32.35 -10.42
C LYS A 184 12.56 -33.23 -9.51
N ASN A 185 13.63 -32.66 -8.95
CA ASN A 185 14.55 -33.38 -8.09
C ASN A 185 14.13 -33.38 -6.60
N ILE A 186 13.29 -32.44 -6.19
CA ILE A 186 12.90 -32.26 -4.78
C ILE A 186 11.72 -33.14 -4.36
N GLN A 187 10.81 -33.48 -5.29
CA GLN A 187 9.57 -34.20 -4.98
C GLN A 187 9.76 -35.55 -4.28
N ASN A 188 10.98 -36.07 -4.23
CA ASN A 188 11.27 -37.37 -3.63
C ASN A 188 11.88 -37.34 -2.24
N ASP A 189 12.25 -36.17 -1.68
CA ASP A 189 13.16 -36.11 -0.52
C ASP A 189 12.52 -35.57 0.78
N GLY A 190 11.23 -35.16 0.77
CA GLY A 190 10.55 -34.62 1.96
C GLY A 190 11.18 -33.32 2.48
N ARG A 191 12.06 -32.67 1.70
CA ARG A 191 12.71 -31.40 2.02
C ARG A 191 12.02 -30.24 1.30
N CYS A 192 11.84 -29.11 2.01
CA CYS A 192 11.33 -27.88 1.46
C CYS A 192 12.42 -26.83 1.34
N ILE A 193 12.26 -25.93 0.37
CA ILE A 193 13.18 -24.81 0.18
C ILE A 193 12.91 -23.77 1.29
N ASN A 194 13.93 -23.43 2.06
CA ASN A 194 13.86 -22.35 3.03
C ASN A 194 14.16 -21.00 2.36
N TYR A 195 15.35 -20.87 1.76
CA TYR A 195 15.69 -19.70 0.95
C TYR A 195 16.70 -20.06 -0.15
N ILE A 196 16.76 -19.20 -1.16
CA ILE A 196 17.72 -19.32 -2.27
C ILE A 196 18.54 -18.04 -2.34
N ASP A 197 19.86 -18.19 -2.24
CA ASP A 197 20.79 -17.09 -2.38
C ASP A 197 21.28 -16.98 -3.83
N LEU A 198 20.84 -15.92 -4.51
CA LEU A 198 21.14 -15.63 -5.92
C LEU A 198 22.31 -14.65 -6.10
N ARG A 199 23.02 -14.29 -5.02
CA ARG A 199 24.08 -13.28 -5.06
C ARG A 199 25.35 -13.74 -5.79
N TYR A 200 25.49 -15.02 -6.00
CA TYR A 200 26.63 -15.61 -6.75
C TYR A 200 26.52 -15.33 -8.26
N ASP A 201 27.66 -15.10 -8.92
CA ASP A 201 27.68 -14.74 -10.34
C ASP A 201 27.34 -15.92 -11.26
N TYR A 202 27.80 -17.13 -10.92
CA TYR A 202 27.68 -18.34 -11.77
C TYR A 202 26.76 -19.42 -11.20
N GLY A 203 26.00 -19.14 -10.16
CA GLY A 203 25.14 -20.14 -9.53
C GLY A 203 24.23 -19.53 -8.48
N PHE A 204 23.72 -20.37 -7.59
CA PHE A 204 22.98 -19.99 -6.41
C PHE A 204 23.09 -21.09 -5.35
N ALA A 205 22.98 -20.72 -4.10
CA ALA A 205 22.92 -21.64 -2.99
C ALA A 205 21.48 -21.85 -2.55
N VAL A 206 21.10 -23.07 -2.25
CA VAL A 206 19.77 -23.42 -1.74
C VAL A 206 19.89 -23.88 -0.30
N SER A 207 19.17 -23.25 0.59
CA SER A 207 18.99 -23.69 1.96
C SER A 207 17.73 -24.53 2.07
N TRP A 208 17.85 -25.69 2.70
CA TRP A 208 16.79 -26.68 2.84
C TRP A 208 16.27 -26.71 4.27
N MET A 209 15.00 -27.03 4.43
CA MET A 209 14.35 -27.32 5.71
C MET A 209 13.50 -28.59 5.59
N THR A 210 13.20 -29.24 6.70
CA THR A 210 12.23 -30.35 6.73
C THR A 210 10.82 -29.80 6.57
N CYS A 211 10.00 -30.42 5.72
CA CYS A 211 8.64 -29.93 5.43
C CYS A 211 7.68 -30.01 6.65
N SER A 212 8.04 -30.74 7.71
CA SER A 212 7.28 -30.79 8.98
C SER A 212 7.19 -29.44 9.69
N ASN A 213 8.08 -28.50 9.41
CA ASN A 213 8.08 -27.14 10.00
C ASN A 213 7.27 -26.12 9.17
N TYR A 214 6.61 -26.56 8.10
CA TYR A 214 5.87 -25.65 7.21
C TYR A 214 4.53 -25.20 7.80
N SER A 215 3.94 -26.02 8.68
CA SER A 215 2.66 -25.73 9.36
C SER A 215 2.77 -24.69 10.49
N ASP A 216 3.98 -24.48 11.03
CA ASP A 216 4.18 -23.55 12.16
C ASP A 216 4.38 -22.10 11.71
N CYS A 217 4.63 -21.86 10.41
CA CYS A 217 4.82 -20.50 9.89
C CYS A 217 3.52 -19.80 9.47
N GLU A 218 2.39 -20.54 9.38
CA GLU A 218 1.08 -19.95 9.05
C GLU A 218 0.31 -19.43 10.28
N ASN A 219 0.79 -19.71 11.50
CA ASN A 219 0.11 -19.34 12.74
C ASN A 219 0.75 -18.17 13.49
N ILE A 220 1.59 -17.37 12.83
CA ILE A 220 2.08 -16.10 13.39
C ILE A 220 1.48 -14.97 12.53
N GLU A 221 0.19 -14.74 12.72
CA GLU A 221 -0.51 -13.48 12.43
C GLU A 221 -0.79 -12.74 13.73
#